data_170af339519ea31cf0aba25416e6aa50
#
_entry.id   170af339519ea31cf0aba25416e6aa50
#
_cell.length_a   1.000
_cell.length_b   1.000
_cell.length_c   1.000
_cell.angle_alpha   90.00
_cell.angle_beta   90.00
_cell.angle_gamma   90.00
#
_symmetry.space_group_name_H-M   'P 1'
#
loop_
_entity.id
_entity.type
_entity.pdbx_description
1 polymer ?
#
loop_
_entity_poly.entity_id
_entity_poly.type
_entity_poly.pdbx_seq_one_letter_code
_entity_poly.pdbx_strand_id
1 'polypeptide(L)'
;AAKEKGEAPFIFILDEIEDPHNLGAIIRTANLCGAHGVIIPKRRAVGLTATVAKTSAGAINYTPVAKVTNIAKTIEELKKEGMWFVCADMDGQTMYDLNLTGPIGLVIGNEGAGVSRLVKEKCDFTASIPMKGDIDSLNASVAAGVLAYEIVRQRLKA
;
A
#
# COMPACT_ATOMS: atom_id res chain seq x y z
N ALA A 1 -16.83 2.79 3.37
CA ALA A 1 -16.51 3.42 2.08
C ALA A 1 -16.65 2.45 0.91
N ALA A 2 -15.97 1.31 0.94
CA ALA A 2 -16.05 0.33 -0.15
C ALA A 2 -17.47 -0.21 -0.31
N LYS A 3 -18.10 -0.58 0.79
CA LYS A 3 -19.43 -1.14 0.79
C LYS A 3 -20.47 -0.16 0.24
N GLU A 4 -20.34 1.11 0.59
CA GLU A 4 -21.23 2.16 0.10
C GLU A 4 -21.11 2.36 -1.40
N LYS A 5 -19.92 2.16 -1.95
CA LYS A 5 -19.68 2.26 -3.40
C LYS A 5 -19.97 0.97 -4.13
N GLY A 6 -20.29 -0.11 -3.43
CA GLY A 6 -20.48 -1.42 -4.05
C GLY A 6 -19.21 -2.02 -4.62
N GLU A 7 -18.06 -1.65 -4.06
CA GLU A 7 -16.74 -2.10 -4.51
C GLU A 7 -16.11 -3.04 -3.50
N ALA A 8 -15.23 -3.94 -3.97
CA ALA A 8 -14.39 -4.72 -3.08
C ALA A 8 -13.39 -3.77 -2.40
N PRO A 9 -13.13 -3.94 -1.10
CA PRO A 9 -12.18 -3.07 -0.39
C PRO A 9 -10.78 -3.09 -1.02
N PHE A 10 -10.19 -1.90 -1.12
CA PHE A 10 -8.81 -1.73 -1.57
C PHE A 10 -8.18 -0.70 -0.64
N ILE A 11 -7.17 -1.13 0.13
CA ILE A 11 -6.48 -0.25 1.07
C ILE A 11 -4.97 -0.35 0.88
N PHE A 12 -4.28 0.72 1.28
CA PHE A 12 -2.83 0.73 1.38
C PHE A 12 -2.45 0.55 2.84
N ILE A 13 -1.40 -0.22 3.09
CA ILE A 13 -0.81 -0.34 4.41
C ILE A 13 0.66 0.03 4.28
N LEU A 14 1.09 1.02 5.04
CA LEU A 14 2.46 1.55 4.97
C LEU A 14 3.21 1.12 6.23
N ASP A 15 4.25 0.31 6.05
CA ASP A 15 5.03 -0.23 7.15
C ASP A 15 6.26 0.68 7.38
N GLU A 16 6.07 1.68 8.25
CA GLU A 16 7.12 2.59 8.68
C GLU A 16 7.73 3.46 7.56
N ILE A 17 6.87 4.08 6.75
CA ILE A 17 7.32 5.12 5.81
C ILE A 17 7.72 6.36 6.63
N GLU A 18 8.99 6.78 6.52
CA GLU A 18 9.54 7.87 7.31
C GLU A 18 9.64 9.20 6.56
N ASP A 19 9.74 9.17 5.24
CA ASP A 19 9.88 10.35 4.42
C ASP A 19 8.50 10.98 4.15
N PRO A 20 8.28 12.23 4.56
CA PRO A 20 6.99 12.89 4.33
C PRO A 20 6.64 13.07 2.84
N HIS A 21 7.64 13.20 1.96
CA HIS A 21 7.39 13.29 0.52
C HIS A 21 6.86 11.97 -0.01
N ASN A 22 7.42 10.83 0.43
CA ASN A 22 6.93 9.51 0.04
C ASN A 22 5.52 9.29 0.59
N LEU A 23 5.27 9.62 1.84
CA LEU A 23 3.94 9.46 2.43
C LEU A 23 2.90 10.26 1.66
N GLY A 24 3.20 11.53 1.39
CA GLY A 24 2.28 12.38 0.61
C GLY A 24 2.01 11.84 -0.79
N ALA A 25 3.07 11.42 -1.49
CA ALA A 25 2.95 10.85 -2.83
C ALA A 25 2.12 9.56 -2.83
N ILE A 26 2.30 8.71 -1.82
CA ILE A 26 1.54 7.46 -1.71
C ILE A 26 0.06 7.74 -1.44
N ILE A 27 -0.25 8.69 -0.56
CA ILE A 27 -1.65 9.08 -0.29
C ILE A 27 -2.31 9.62 -1.56
N ARG A 28 -1.59 10.42 -2.33
CA ARG A 28 -2.08 10.92 -3.60
C ARG A 28 -2.40 9.78 -4.56
N THR A 29 -1.48 8.82 -4.70
CA THR A 29 -1.69 7.64 -5.53
C THR A 29 -2.89 6.82 -5.05
N ALA A 30 -3.01 6.61 -3.75
CA ALA A 30 -4.13 5.87 -3.16
C ALA A 30 -5.47 6.52 -3.54
N ASN A 31 -5.55 7.84 -3.46
CA ASN A 31 -6.75 8.57 -3.86
C ASN A 31 -7.08 8.35 -5.34
N LEU A 32 -6.07 8.52 -6.21
CA LEU A 32 -6.26 8.41 -7.65
C LEU A 32 -6.59 6.99 -8.11
N CYS A 33 -6.12 5.98 -7.38
CA CYS A 33 -6.43 4.58 -7.65
C CYS A 33 -7.80 4.14 -7.13
N GLY A 34 -8.50 5.02 -6.43
CA GLY A 34 -9.78 4.70 -5.85
C GLY A 34 -9.68 3.84 -4.60
N ALA A 35 -8.53 3.84 -3.91
CA ALA A 35 -8.39 3.13 -2.65
C ALA A 35 -9.30 3.72 -1.59
N HIS A 36 -9.79 2.88 -0.69
CA HIS A 36 -10.76 3.28 0.32
C HIS A 36 -10.12 3.82 1.60
N GLY A 37 -8.82 3.66 1.73
CA GLY A 37 -8.09 4.21 2.87
C GLY A 37 -6.62 3.83 2.87
N VAL A 38 -5.88 4.46 3.78
CA VAL A 38 -4.46 4.22 4.01
C VAL A 38 -4.27 3.97 5.49
N ILE A 39 -3.55 2.93 5.85
CA ILE A 39 -3.23 2.59 7.24
C ILE A 39 -1.75 2.83 7.47
N ILE A 40 -1.43 3.57 8.52
CA ILE A 40 -0.04 3.84 8.94
C ILE A 40 0.14 3.49 10.41
N PRO A 41 1.37 3.19 10.86
CA PRO A 41 1.61 2.95 12.27
C PRO A 41 1.60 4.27 13.05
N LYS A 42 1.24 4.20 14.34
CA LYS A 42 1.27 5.37 15.23
C LYS A 42 2.69 5.82 15.54
N ARG A 43 3.63 4.88 15.55
CA ARG A 43 5.03 5.12 15.89
C ARG A 43 5.94 4.80 14.71
N ARG A 44 7.13 5.36 14.71
CA ARG A 44 8.18 5.13 13.71
C ARG A 44 7.71 5.44 12.29
N ALA A 45 6.81 6.40 12.18
CA ALA A 45 6.33 6.87 10.90
C ALA A 45 6.24 8.39 10.94
N VAL A 46 6.34 9.00 9.77
CA VAL A 46 6.13 10.43 9.66
C VAL A 46 4.67 10.77 9.98
N GLY A 47 4.45 11.85 10.69
CA GLY A 47 3.10 12.31 11.00
C GLY A 47 2.43 12.98 9.80
N LEU A 48 1.15 13.29 9.96
CA LEU A 48 0.37 14.00 8.96
C LEU A 48 0.66 15.50 9.06
N THR A 49 1.78 15.92 8.50
CA THR A 49 2.30 17.28 8.58
C THR A 49 1.85 18.14 7.41
N ALA A 50 2.17 19.44 7.46
CA ALA A 50 1.94 20.34 6.35
C ALA A 50 2.65 19.88 5.08
N THR A 51 3.86 19.28 5.21
CA THR A 51 4.58 18.73 4.07
C THR A 51 3.79 17.60 3.42
N VAL A 52 3.21 16.70 4.21
CA VAL A 52 2.39 15.61 3.69
C VAL A 52 1.15 16.15 2.99
N ALA A 53 0.49 17.14 3.58
CA ALA A 53 -0.67 17.77 2.94
C ALA A 53 -0.30 18.34 1.59
N LYS A 54 0.85 19.01 1.48
CA LYS A 54 1.34 19.61 0.25
C LYS A 54 1.72 18.55 -0.79
N THR A 55 2.51 17.55 -0.40
CA THR A 55 2.99 16.52 -1.33
C THR A 55 1.89 15.57 -1.77
N SER A 56 0.82 15.42 -0.98
CA SER A 56 -0.36 14.66 -1.39
C SER A 56 -1.27 15.44 -2.33
N ALA A 57 -0.97 16.71 -2.62
CA ALA A 57 -1.79 17.60 -3.43
C ALA A 57 -3.23 17.69 -2.89
N GLY A 58 -3.38 17.67 -1.57
CA GLY A 58 -4.68 17.74 -0.90
C GLY A 58 -5.43 16.42 -0.81
N ALA A 59 -4.89 15.32 -1.33
CA ALA A 59 -5.57 14.01 -1.30
C ALA A 59 -5.86 13.55 0.12
N ILE A 60 -5.06 13.98 1.09
CA ILE A 60 -5.26 13.65 2.50
C ILE A 60 -6.63 14.09 3.03
N ASN A 61 -7.25 15.08 2.38
CA ASN A 61 -8.57 15.57 2.76
C ASN A 61 -9.70 14.68 2.24
N TYR A 62 -9.40 13.79 1.31
CA TYR A 62 -10.40 12.94 0.65
C TYR A 62 -10.20 11.45 0.88
N THR A 63 -8.99 11.03 1.23
CA THR A 63 -8.65 9.63 1.48
C THR A 63 -8.44 9.44 2.97
N PRO A 64 -9.27 8.61 3.64
CA PRO A 64 -9.09 8.36 5.06
C PRO A 64 -7.72 7.76 5.37
N VAL A 65 -7.06 8.28 6.39
CA VAL A 65 -5.78 7.75 6.88
C VAL A 65 -5.98 7.33 8.33
N ALA A 66 -5.83 6.05 8.61
CA ALA A 66 -5.98 5.50 9.95
C ALA A 66 -4.62 5.18 10.54
N LYS A 67 -4.44 5.48 11.82
CA LYS A 67 -3.22 5.15 12.57
C LYS A 67 -3.50 3.94 13.44
N VAL A 68 -2.61 2.95 13.40
CA VAL A 68 -2.76 1.74 14.19
C VAL A 68 -1.51 1.48 15.03
N THR A 69 -1.68 0.78 16.15
CA THR A 69 -0.59 0.46 17.04
C THR A 69 0.30 -0.64 16.48
N ASN A 70 -0.29 -1.63 15.82
CA ASN A 70 0.42 -2.82 15.35
C ASN A 70 -0.09 -3.21 13.95
N ILE A 71 0.76 -3.00 12.96
CA ILE A 71 0.42 -3.30 11.55
C ILE A 71 0.13 -4.79 11.35
N ALA A 72 0.99 -5.68 11.88
CA ALA A 72 0.82 -7.12 11.70
C ALA A 72 -0.51 -7.61 12.28
N LYS A 73 -0.88 -7.12 13.44
CA LYS A 73 -2.15 -7.46 14.08
C LYS A 73 -3.34 -6.94 13.27
N THR A 74 -3.21 -5.73 12.75
CA THR A 74 -4.26 -5.14 11.90
C THR A 74 -4.49 -5.99 10.66
N ILE A 75 -3.42 -6.46 10.02
CA ILE A 75 -3.52 -7.36 8.87
C ILE A 75 -4.26 -8.65 9.27
N GLU A 76 -3.90 -9.27 10.40
CA GLU A 76 -4.59 -10.47 10.87
C GLU A 76 -6.10 -10.24 11.05
N GLU A 77 -6.47 -9.12 11.63
CA GLU A 77 -7.87 -8.79 11.87
C GLU A 77 -8.64 -8.61 10.56
N LEU A 78 -8.04 -7.91 9.59
CA LEU A 78 -8.66 -7.68 8.29
C LEU A 78 -8.72 -8.96 7.44
N LYS A 79 -7.76 -9.86 7.59
CA LYS A 79 -7.82 -11.17 6.92
C LYS A 79 -9.03 -11.97 7.37
N LYS A 80 -9.39 -11.88 8.63
CA LYS A 80 -10.59 -12.54 9.16
C LYS A 80 -11.88 -11.99 8.54
N GLU A 81 -11.82 -10.78 8.01
CA GLU A 81 -12.96 -10.17 7.32
C GLU A 81 -12.95 -10.43 5.81
N GLY A 82 -12.02 -11.27 5.33
CA GLY A 82 -11.99 -11.70 3.95
C GLY A 82 -11.01 -10.96 3.05
N MET A 83 -10.16 -10.11 3.59
CA MET A 83 -9.17 -9.40 2.79
C MET A 83 -7.93 -10.25 2.53
N TRP A 84 -7.32 -10.04 1.37
CA TRP A 84 -6.05 -10.63 0.98
C TRP A 84 -4.98 -9.53 0.96
N PHE A 85 -3.75 -9.86 1.37
CA PHE A 85 -2.68 -8.88 1.49
C PHE A 85 -1.51 -9.25 0.61
N VAL A 86 -1.04 -8.27 -0.16
CA VAL A 86 0.12 -8.40 -1.03
C VAL A 86 1.16 -7.38 -0.59
N CYS A 87 2.40 -7.83 -0.36
CA CYS A 87 3.50 -6.92 -0.03
C CYS A 87 4.47 -6.81 -1.20
N ALA A 88 5.11 -5.65 -1.31
CA ALA A 88 6.11 -5.39 -2.33
C ALA A 88 7.48 -5.89 -1.87
N ASP A 89 8.12 -6.76 -2.65
CA ASP A 89 9.46 -7.25 -2.36
C ASP A 89 10.08 -7.79 -3.65
N MET A 90 11.39 -7.58 -3.81
CA MET A 90 12.13 -8.04 -4.98
C MET A 90 12.14 -9.57 -5.14
N ASP A 91 12.01 -10.29 -4.03
CA ASP A 91 12.05 -11.75 -4.03
C ASP A 91 10.68 -12.40 -4.30
N GLY A 92 9.66 -11.60 -4.57
CA GLY A 92 8.32 -12.10 -4.79
C GLY A 92 8.07 -12.60 -6.20
N GLN A 93 6.86 -13.10 -6.41
CA GLN A 93 6.40 -13.44 -7.75
C GLN A 93 6.18 -12.15 -8.55
N THR A 94 6.38 -12.22 -9.86
CA THR A 94 6.07 -11.07 -10.72
C THR A 94 4.61 -10.66 -10.52
N MET A 95 4.39 -9.38 -10.29
CA MET A 95 3.04 -8.86 -10.00
C MET A 95 2.02 -9.21 -11.08
N TYR A 96 2.45 -9.37 -12.32
CA TYR A 96 1.56 -9.70 -13.43
C TYR A 96 0.97 -11.12 -13.35
N ASP A 97 1.61 -12.00 -12.57
CA ASP A 97 1.20 -13.40 -12.42
C ASP A 97 0.30 -13.63 -11.22
N LEU A 98 0.03 -12.59 -10.44
CA LEU A 98 -0.81 -12.68 -9.25
C LEU A 98 -2.25 -12.28 -9.55
N ASN A 99 -3.20 -12.92 -8.89
CA ASN A 99 -4.59 -12.49 -8.94
C ASN A 99 -4.83 -11.44 -7.85
N LEU A 100 -4.93 -10.19 -8.26
CA LEU A 100 -5.09 -9.05 -7.37
C LEU A 100 -6.49 -8.44 -7.43
N THR A 101 -7.46 -9.21 -7.89
CA THR A 101 -8.88 -8.81 -7.86
C THR A 101 -9.47 -9.10 -6.47
N GLY A 102 -10.62 -8.54 -6.19
CA GLY A 102 -11.28 -8.75 -4.90
C GLY A 102 -10.77 -7.84 -3.79
N PRO A 103 -11.06 -8.18 -2.52
CA PRO A 103 -10.62 -7.36 -1.37
C PRO A 103 -9.11 -7.45 -1.19
N ILE A 104 -8.41 -6.34 -1.37
CA ILE A 104 -6.94 -6.30 -1.40
C ILE A 104 -6.40 -5.22 -0.47
N GLY A 105 -5.35 -5.58 0.29
CA GLY A 105 -4.49 -4.65 0.98
C GLY A 105 -3.10 -4.68 0.37
N LEU A 106 -2.62 -3.53 -0.09
CA LEU A 106 -1.28 -3.37 -0.65
C LEU A 106 -0.34 -2.86 0.44
N VAL A 107 0.67 -3.65 0.78
CA VAL A 107 1.62 -3.34 1.85
C VAL A 107 2.92 -2.83 1.25
N ILE A 108 3.29 -1.59 1.61
CA ILE A 108 4.52 -0.94 1.17
C ILE A 108 5.41 -0.75 2.38
N GLY A 109 6.66 -1.11 2.26
CA GLY A 109 7.62 -1.06 3.36
C GLY A 109 8.43 0.22 3.43
N ASN A 110 9.27 0.29 4.47
CA ASN A 110 10.21 1.38 4.71
C ASN A 110 11.11 1.59 3.51
N GLU A 111 11.48 2.84 3.26
CA GLU A 111 12.30 3.24 2.11
C GLU A 111 13.65 2.52 2.04
N GLY A 112 14.26 2.23 3.19
CA GLY A 112 15.53 1.55 3.23
C GLY A 112 15.43 0.06 3.54
N ALA A 113 14.61 -0.28 4.54
CA ALA A 113 14.52 -1.64 5.07
C ALA A 113 13.47 -2.52 4.37
N GLY A 114 12.54 -1.92 3.62
CA GLY A 114 11.43 -2.65 3.02
C GLY A 114 10.36 -3.05 4.05
N VAL A 115 9.55 -4.02 3.69
CA VAL A 115 8.51 -4.54 4.60
C VAL A 115 9.18 -5.36 5.70
N SER A 116 8.80 -5.11 6.96
CA SER A 116 9.36 -5.84 8.07
C SER A 116 9.01 -7.32 7.97
N ARG A 117 9.87 -8.17 8.53
CA ARG A 117 9.69 -9.62 8.47
C ARG A 117 8.33 -10.07 9.03
N LEU A 118 7.94 -9.53 10.17
CA LEU A 118 6.69 -9.92 10.81
C LEU A 118 5.48 -9.54 9.96
N VAL A 119 5.49 -8.35 9.38
CA VAL A 119 4.42 -7.90 8.49
C VAL A 119 4.37 -8.75 7.22
N LYS A 120 5.55 -9.04 6.62
CA LYS A 120 5.64 -9.88 5.43
C LYS A 120 5.07 -11.27 5.67
N GLU A 121 5.33 -11.86 6.85
CA GLU A 121 4.81 -13.17 7.20
C GLU A 121 3.27 -13.21 7.25
N LYS A 122 2.63 -12.07 7.52
CA LYS A 122 1.17 -11.97 7.56
C LYS A 122 0.54 -11.79 6.20
N CYS A 123 1.32 -11.40 5.20
CA CYS A 123 0.82 -11.20 3.84
C CYS A 123 0.58 -12.53 3.14
N ASP A 124 -0.40 -12.56 2.25
CA ASP A 124 -0.74 -13.76 1.47
C ASP A 124 0.14 -13.92 0.25
N PHE A 125 0.56 -12.80 -0.33
CA PHE A 125 1.37 -12.77 -1.54
C PHE A 125 2.53 -11.80 -1.39
N THR A 126 3.62 -12.09 -2.10
CA THR A 126 4.73 -11.16 -2.25
C THR A 126 4.86 -10.86 -3.73
N ALA A 127 4.74 -9.59 -4.09
CA ALA A 127 4.76 -9.15 -5.47
C ALA A 127 6.06 -8.44 -5.80
N SER A 128 6.68 -8.79 -6.91
CA SER A 128 7.85 -8.09 -7.43
C SER A 128 7.50 -7.35 -8.70
N ILE A 129 8.21 -6.23 -8.92
CA ILE A 129 8.15 -5.46 -10.15
C ILE A 129 9.34 -5.89 -11.01
N PRO A 130 9.15 -6.29 -12.28
CA PRO A 130 10.29 -6.69 -13.12
C PRO A 130 11.30 -5.56 -13.25
N MET A 131 12.56 -5.86 -12.98
CA MET A 131 13.66 -4.91 -13.09
C MET A 131 14.57 -5.30 -14.24
N LYS A 132 14.81 -4.38 -15.17
CA LYS A 132 15.63 -4.61 -16.36
C LYS A 132 16.92 -3.81 -16.38
N GLY A 133 17.13 -2.96 -15.39
CA GLY A 133 18.30 -2.12 -15.28
C GLY A 133 19.32 -2.66 -14.28
N ASP A 134 20.38 -1.90 -14.07
CA ASP A 134 21.46 -2.28 -13.15
C ASP A 134 21.11 -1.95 -11.70
N ILE A 135 20.22 -0.98 -11.49
CA ILE A 135 19.73 -0.62 -10.16
C ILE A 135 18.55 -1.55 -9.83
N ASP A 136 18.54 -2.09 -8.64
CA ASP A 136 17.66 -3.20 -8.26
C ASP A 136 16.43 -2.82 -7.44
N SER A 137 16.18 -1.52 -7.23
CA SER A 137 15.00 -1.09 -6.47
C SER A 137 14.44 0.22 -6.99
N LEU A 138 13.13 0.40 -6.82
CA LEU A 138 12.44 1.64 -7.10
C LEU A 138 12.24 2.41 -5.80
N ASN A 139 12.09 3.73 -5.92
CA ASN A 139 11.62 4.55 -4.81
C ASN A 139 10.29 4.00 -4.30
N ALA A 140 10.05 4.06 -2.99
CA ALA A 140 8.87 3.46 -2.37
C ALA A 140 7.55 3.99 -2.94
N SER A 141 7.46 5.30 -3.17
CA SER A 141 6.23 5.88 -3.74
C SER A 141 6.02 5.48 -5.19
N VAL A 142 7.11 5.30 -5.94
CA VAL A 142 7.04 4.83 -7.33
C VAL A 142 6.60 3.37 -7.36
N ALA A 143 7.19 2.52 -6.52
CA ALA A 143 6.80 1.12 -6.41
C ALA A 143 5.33 0.98 -6.02
N ALA A 144 4.87 1.79 -5.07
CA ALA A 144 3.47 1.81 -4.67
C ALA A 144 2.55 2.14 -5.84
N GLY A 145 2.91 3.13 -6.65
CA GLY A 145 2.13 3.51 -7.82
C GLY A 145 2.07 2.41 -8.87
N VAL A 146 3.22 1.78 -9.16
CA VAL A 146 3.29 0.71 -10.16
C VAL A 146 2.41 -0.48 -9.73
N LEU A 147 2.54 -0.92 -8.49
CA LEU A 147 1.74 -2.04 -7.97
C LEU A 147 0.26 -1.69 -7.87
N ALA A 148 -0.05 -0.48 -7.40
CA ALA A 148 -1.44 -0.05 -7.27
C ALA A 148 -2.15 -0.02 -8.62
N TYR A 149 -1.49 0.46 -9.67
CA TYR A 149 -2.11 0.49 -11.00
C TYR A 149 -2.19 -0.88 -11.65
N GLU A 150 -1.37 -1.83 -11.28
CA GLU A 150 -1.61 -3.22 -11.69
C GLU A 150 -2.88 -3.76 -11.04
N ILE A 151 -3.13 -3.42 -9.78
CA ILE A 151 -4.37 -3.78 -9.11
C ILE A 151 -5.57 -3.14 -9.82
N VAL A 152 -5.48 -1.85 -10.13
CA VAL A 152 -6.52 -1.14 -10.88
C VAL A 152 -6.78 -1.80 -12.23
N ARG A 153 -5.70 -2.12 -12.97
CA ARG A 153 -5.83 -2.75 -14.28
C ARG A 153 -6.61 -4.08 -14.18
N GLN A 154 -6.26 -4.91 -13.22
CA GLN A 154 -6.96 -6.19 -13.04
C GLN A 154 -8.42 -5.99 -12.66
N ARG A 155 -8.72 -5.04 -11.79
CA ARG A 155 -10.09 -4.74 -11.39
C ARG A 155 -10.95 -4.23 -12.54
N LEU A 156 -10.37 -3.43 -13.43
CA LEU A 156 -11.09 -2.91 -14.58
C LEU A 156 -11.47 -4.00 -15.58
N LYS A 157 -10.72 -5.11 -15.59
CA LYS A 157 -10.98 -6.23 -16.49
C LYS A 157 -11.86 -7.31 -15.87
N ALA A 158 -12.05 -7.27 -14.58
CA ALA A 158 -12.82 -8.27 -13.86
C ALA A 158 -14.34 -8.11 -14.06
#